data_c7597670a6971d40447a83bc1d91a675
#
_entry.id   c7597670a6971d40447a83bc1d91a675
#
_cell.length_a   1.000
_cell.length_b   1.000
_cell.length_c   1.000
_cell.angle_alpha   90.00
_cell.angle_beta   90.00
_cell.angle_gamma   90.00
#
_symmetry.space_group_name_H-M   'P 1'
#
loop_
_entity.id
_entity.type
_entity.pdbx_description
1 polymer ?
#
loop_
_entity_poly.entity_id
_entity_poly.type
_entity_poly.pdbx_seq_one_letter_code
_entity_poly.pdbx_strand_id
1 'polypeptide(L)'
;MHLIIYIGIILFSTSCENEIPYTPAHSEPQLIMNALLDAGEPENYVYLNLSGTHGLSHVEEATVNLYVNGKLVEKAEELPPLKPIGSLDVVYDPNAPLNNLPEIAKRKKFRITTPLKAGEQICLEAIAENGKYHTTAEVTVPHPVSSIQIAAC
;
A
#
# COMPACT_ATOMS: atom_id res chain seq x y z
N MET A 1 59.50 -2.94 -12.89
CA MET A 1 58.44 -1.98 -13.27
C MET A 1 57.02 -2.58 -13.15
N HIS A 2 56.79 -3.85 -13.45
CA HIS A 2 55.46 -4.48 -13.32
C HIS A 2 54.96 -4.63 -11.86
N LEU A 3 55.85 -4.84 -10.88
CA LEU A 3 55.47 -5.00 -9.47
C LEU A 3 54.82 -3.74 -8.87
N ILE A 4 55.27 -2.56 -9.28
CA ILE A 4 54.77 -1.25 -8.79
C ILE A 4 53.35 -1.01 -9.32
N ILE A 5 53.06 -1.50 -10.53
CA ILE A 5 51.70 -1.36 -11.16
C ILE A 5 50.70 -2.22 -10.40
N TYR A 6 51.07 -3.44 -9.98
CA TYR A 6 50.17 -4.31 -9.19
C TYR A 6 49.87 -3.76 -7.80
N ILE A 7 50.85 -3.13 -7.14
CA ILE A 7 50.61 -2.49 -5.84
C ILE A 7 49.69 -1.28 -5.94
N GLY A 8 49.81 -0.52 -7.05
CA GLY A 8 48.89 0.60 -7.31
C GLY A 8 47.41 0.20 -7.52
N ILE A 9 47.15 -0.94 -8.15
CA ILE A 9 45.78 -1.42 -8.41
C ILE A 9 45.11 -1.91 -7.11
N ILE A 10 45.87 -2.51 -6.18
CA ILE A 10 45.34 -3.02 -4.92
C ILE A 10 44.91 -1.88 -3.97
N LEU A 11 45.53 -0.71 -4.07
CA LEU A 11 45.22 0.44 -3.21
C LEU A 11 43.95 1.20 -3.61
N PHE A 12 43.42 0.98 -4.80
CA PHE A 12 42.15 1.60 -5.26
C PHE A 12 40.90 0.78 -5.00
N SER A 13 41.03 -0.41 -4.43
CA SER A 13 39.88 -1.29 -4.11
C SER A 13 39.36 -1.13 -2.68
N THR A 14 39.75 -0.09 -1.94
CA THR A 14 39.07 0.27 -0.70
C THR A 14 37.77 0.98 -1.05
N SER A 15 36.75 0.20 -1.37
CA SER A 15 35.36 0.66 -1.39
C SER A 15 35.02 1.17 0.00
N CYS A 16 34.78 2.46 0.17
CA CYS A 16 34.17 3.00 1.37
C CYS A 16 32.73 2.50 1.46
N GLU A 17 32.51 1.36 2.08
CA GLU A 17 31.19 1.04 2.62
C GLU A 17 30.98 1.93 3.86
N ASN A 18 30.36 3.09 3.64
CA ASN A 18 29.78 3.83 4.74
C ASN A 18 28.47 3.13 5.13
N GLU A 19 28.53 2.19 6.04
CA GLU A 19 27.35 1.74 6.75
C GLU A 19 26.81 2.94 7.55
N ILE A 20 25.73 3.54 7.06
CA ILE A 20 24.97 4.50 7.85
C ILE A 20 24.27 3.66 8.93
N PRO A 21 24.65 3.77 10.21
CA PRO A 21 23.96 3.03 11.26
C PRO A 21 22.51 3.47 11.29
N TYR A 22 21.63 2.68 10.68
CA TYR A 22 20.21 2.86 10.78
C TYR A 22 19.73 2.33 12.12
N THR A 23 19.55 3.22 13.06
CA THR A 23 18.80 2.91 14.29
C THR A 23 17.34 3.21 14.00
N PRO A 24 16.49 2.21 13.79
CA PRO A 24 15.06 2.46 13.61
C PRO A 24 14.57 3.17 14.88
N ALA A 25 14.15 4.42 14.74
CA ALA A 25 13.41 5.06 15.80
C ALA A 25 12.19 4.17 16.06
N HIS A 26 11.93 3.83 17.32
CA HIS A 26 10.70 3.15 17.72
C HIS A 26 9.54 4.12 17.46
N SER A 27 9.10 4.20 16.22
CA SER A 27 7.89 4.93 15.88
C SER A 27 6.70 4.03 16.20
N GLU A 28 5.67 4.62 16.80
CA GLU A 28 4.40 3.92 16.96
C GLU A 28 3.89 3.46 15.58
N PRO A 29 3.26 2.29 15.50
CA PRO A 29 2.65 1.83 14.26
C PRO A 29 1.70 2.89 13.70
N GLN A 30 1.71 3.05 12.39
CA GLN A 30 0.82 3.98 11.67
C GLN A 30 -0.10 3.19 10.75
N LEU A 31 -1.33 3.64 10.61
CA LEU A 31 -2.27 3.05 9.67
C LEU A 31 -1.89 3.47 8.24
N ILE A 32 -1.62 2.47 7.42
CA ILE A 32 -1.29 2.63 6.00
C ILE A 32 -2.53 2.26 5.19
N MET A 33 -3.04 3.22 4.43
CA MET A 33 -4.14 3.02 3.48
C MET A 33 -3.58 3.07 2.06
N ASN A 34 -3.85 2.02 1.29
CA ASN A 34 -3.46 1.93 -0.12
C ASN A 34 -4.72 1.71 -0.96
N ALA A 35 -5.01 2.64 -1.85
CA ALA A 35 -6.14 2.57 -2.77
C ALA A 35 -5.72 3.06 -4.15
N LEU A 36 -6.02 2.27 -5.17
CA LEU A 36 -5.97 2.69 -6.56
C LEU A 36 -7.41 2.75 -7.05
N LEU A 37 -7.94 3.97 -7.19
CA LEU A 37 -9.31 4.20 -7.59
C LEU A 37 -9.40 4.43 -9.10
N ASP A 38 -10.26 3.66 -9.76
CA ASP A 38 -10.57 3.80 -11.18
C ASP A 38 -12.04 4.17 -11.37
N ALA A 39 -12.29 5.32 -11.98
CA ALA A 39 -13.64 5.81 -12.24
C ALA A 39 -14.38 5.00 -13.32
N GLY A 40 -13.65 4.21 -14.13
CA GLY A 40 -14.22 3.33 -15.16
C GLY A 40 -14.68 1.98 -14.63
N GLU A 41 -14.21 1.59 -13.44
CA GLU A 41 -14.52 0.29 -12.87
C GLU A 41 -15.76 0.31 -11.96
N PRO A 42 -16.56 -0.77 -11.97
CA PRO A 42 -17.74 -0.86 -11.11
C PRO A 42 -17.39 -1.09 -9.63
N GLU A 43 -16.19 -1.55 -9.34
CA GLU A 43 -15.71 -1.82 -8.00
C GLU A 43 -14.27 -1.30 -7.83
N ASN A 44 -14.01 -0.66 -6.71
CA ASN A 44 -12.69 -0.22 -6.30
C ASN A 44 -12.30 -0.86 -4.97
N TYR A 45 -10.99 -0.96 -4.70
CA TYR A 45 -10.50 -1.65 -3.53
C TYR A 45 -9.56 -0.80 -2.71
N VAL A 46 -9.72 -0.89 -1.39
CA VAL A 46 -8.85 -0.26 -0.40
C VAL A 46 -8.20 -1.33 0.45
N TYR A 47 -6.91 -1.19 0.70
CA TYR A 47 -6.13 -2.10 1.52
C TYR A 47 -5.57 -1.38 2.73
N LEU A 48 -5.68 -2.01 3.91
CA LEU A 48 -5.16 -1.47 5.15
C LEU A 48 -4.12 -2.40 5.77
N ASN A 49 -3.04 -1.78 6.28
CA ASN A 49 -2.02 -2.40 7.10
C ASN A 49 -1.59 -1.44 8.19
N LEU A 50 -0.91 -1.93 9.21
CA LEU A 50 -0.13 -1.11 10.13
C LEU A 50 1.35 -1.16 9.73
N SER A 51 2.06 -0.04 9.86
CA SER A 51 3.52 -0.03 9.81
C SER A 51 4.07 -0.73 11.06
N GLY A 52 5.15 -1.46 10.92
CA GLY A 52 5.84 -2.11 12.04
C GLY A 52 7.34 -1.97 11.93
N THR A 53 8.05 -2.27 13.00
CA THR A 53 9.52 -2.16 13.06
C THR A 53 10.23 -3.09 12.05
N HIS A 54 9.59 -4.20 11.70
CA HIS A 54 10.15 -5.21 10.79
C HIS A 54 9.28 -5.45 9.55
N GLY A 55 8.48 -4.46 9.15
CA GLY A 55 7.59 -4.56 7.99
C GLY A 55 6.16 -4.16 8.30
N LEU A 56 5.22 -4.72 7.53
CA LEU A 56 3.80 -4.46 7.69
C LEU A 56 3.19 -5.45 8.69
N SER A 57 2.32 -4.95 9.57
CA SER A 57 1.46 -5.76 10.43
C SER A 57 0.02 -5.73 9.92
N HIS A 58 -0.77 -6.71 10.30
CA HIS A 58 -2.19 -6.71 9.98
C HIS A 58 -2.98 -5.79 10.91
N VAL A 59 -4.18 -5.45 10.48
CA VAL A 59 -5.19 -4.72 11.22
C VAL A 59 -6.28 -5.73 11.62
N GLU A 60 -6.71 -5.75 12.88
CA GLU A 60 -7.76 -6.68 13.33
C GLU A 60 -9.15 -6.13 13.05
N GLU A 61 -9.39 -4.88 13.41
CA GLU A 61 -10.67 -4.20 13.21
C GLU A 61 -10.47 -2.89 12.46
N ALA A 62 -11.25 -2.67 11.40
CA ALA A 62 -11.23 -1.40 10.70
C ALA A 62 -12.56 -1.11 10.01
N THR A 63 -12.75 0.17 9.72
CA THR A 63 -13.81 0.66 8.84
C THR A 63 -13.20 1.60 7.82
N VAL A 64 -13.77 1.59 6.60
CA VAL A 64 -13.40 2.53 5.55
C VAL A 64 -14.67 3.24 5.08
N ASN A 65 -14.64 4.55 5.12
CA ASN A 65 -15.72 5.41 4.69
C ASN A 65 -15.32 6.15 3.41
N LEU A 66 -16.24 6.21 2.45
CA LEU A 66 -16.10 7.00 1.23
C LEU A 66 -16.97 8.24 1.34
N TYR A 67 -16.35 9.39 1.13
CA TYR A 67 -17.04 10.67 1.01
C TYR A 67 -16.89 11.19 -0.42
N VAL A 68 -17.97 11.69 -0.98
CA VAL A 68 -17.99 12.37 -2.28
C VAL A 68 -18.49 13.79 -2.06
N ASN A 69 -17.70 14.78 -2.47
CA ASN A 69 -17.98 16.20 -2.28
C ASN A 69 -18.36 16.54 -0.82
N GLY A 70 -17.62 15.95 0.13
CA GLY A 70 -17.79 16.15 1.57
C GLY A 70 -18.96 15.41 2.21
N LYS A 71 -19.70 14.57 1.47
CA LYS A 71 -20.81 13.77 2.01
C LYS A 71 -20.43 12.30 2.08
N LEU A 72 -20.68 11.66 3.22
CA LEU A 72 -20.56 10.20 3.35
C LEU A 72 -21.56 9.53 2.40
N VAL A 73 -21.05 8.75 1.45
CA VAL A 73 -21.86 8.05 0.44
C VAL A 73 -21.83 6.54 0.63
N GLU A 74 -20.72 6.00 1.15
CA GLU A 74 -20.59 4.57 1.32
C GLU A 74 -19.70 4.25 2.53
N LYS A 75 -20.07 3.21 3.28
CA LYS A 75 -19.18 2.49 4.18
C LYS A 75 -18.75 1.24 3.45
N ALA A 76 -17.47 1.17 3.11
CA ALA A 76 -16.93 0.09 2.30
C ALA A 76 -17.11 -1.27 2.98
N GLU A 77 -17.40 -2.29 2.17
CA GLU A 77 -17.57 -3.66 2.64
C GLU A 77 -16.22 -4.32 2.87
N GLU A 78 -15.99 -4.86 4.06
CA GLU A 78 -14.81 -5.68 4.33
C GLU A 78 -14.92 -7.03 3.61
N LEU A 79 -13.91 -7.38 2.84
CA LEU A 79 -13.80 -8.64 2.15
C LEU A 79 -12.92 -9.63 2.92
N PRO A 80 -13.12 -10.95 2.73
CA PRO A 80 -12.27 -11.95 3.35
C PRO A 80 -10.79 -11.75 2.93
N PRO A 81 -9.83 -12.22 3.74
CA PRO A 81 -8.41 -12.13 3.46
C PRO A 81 -8.05 -12.63 2.06
N LEU A 82 -7.06 -11.98 1.45
CA LEU A 82 -6.58 -12.36 0.12
C LEU A 82 -5.98 -13.77 0.16
N LYS A 83 -6.35 -14.58 -0.84
CA LYS A 83 -5.64 -15.84 -1.07
C LYS A 83 -4.21 -15.53 -1.55
N PRO A 84 -3.18 -16.18 -0.99
CA PRO A 84 -1.83 -16.06 -1.52
C PRO A 84 -1.81 -16.50 -2.99
N ILE A 85 -1.43 -15.59 -3.90
CA ILE A 85 -1.28 -15.93 -5.31
C ILE A 85 0.13 -16.50 -5.48
N GLY A 86 0.23 -17.77 -5.92
CA GLY A 86 1.46 -18.33 -6.50
C GLY A 86 2.46 -18.97 -5.55
N SER A 87 2.15 -19.31 -4.33
CA SER A 87 2.94 -20.30 -3.60
C SER A 87 2.47 -21.68 -3.98
N LEU A 88 3.34 -22.41 -4.64
CA LEU A 88 3.16 -23.79 -5.12
C LEU A 88 2.81 -24.66 -3.94
N ASP A 89 2.17 -24.82 -3.09
CA ASP A 89 1.84 -25.79 -2.02
C ASP A 89 1.20 -25.22 -0.76
N VAL A 90 0.82 -23.95 -0.71
CA VAL A 90 -0.01 -23.50 0.40
C VAL A 90 -1.47 -23.77 0.02
N VAL A 91 -1.99 -24.91 0.48
CA VAL A 91 -3.42 -25.16 0.47
C VAL A 91 -4.05 -24.02 1.30
N TYR A 92 -4.71 -23.10 0.63
CA TYR A 92 -5.44 -22.04 1.30
C TYR A 92 -6.62 -22.67 2.05
N ASP A 93 -6.49 -22.74 3.36
CA ASP A 93 -7.60 -23.03 4.24
C ASP A 93 -8.26 -21.69 4.64
N PRO A 94 -9.50 -21.41 4.21
CA PRO A 94 -10.20 -20.17 4.59
C PRO A 94 -10.46 -20.10 6.10
N ASN A 95 -10.34 -21.22 6.82
CA ASN A 95 -10.49 -21.27 8.26
C ASN A 95 -9.15 -21.29 9.01
N ALA A 96 -8.03 -21.22 8.29
CA ALA A 96 -6.72 -21.21 8.92
C ALA A 96 -6.56 -19.98 9.83
N PRO A 97 -5.95 -20.14 11.02
CA PRO A 97 -5.67 -19.01 11.89
C PRO A 97 -4.83 -17.95 11.17
N LEU A 98 -5.19 -16.66 11.31
CA LEU A 98 -4.51 -15.53 10.65
C LEU A 98 -3.00 -15.50 10.90
N ASN A 99 -2.53 -15.96 12.05
CA ASN A 99 -1.12 -16.03 12.39
C ASN A 99 -0.29 -16.97 11.49
N ASN A 100 -0.93 -17.91 10.80
CA ASN A 100 -0.27 -18.83 9.87
C ASN A 100 -0.19 -18.30 8.44
N LEU A 101 -0.81 -17.13 8.16
CA LEU A 101 -0.77 -16.51 6.85
C LEU A 101 0.43 -15.57 6.69
N PRO A 102 1.03 -15.46 5.50
CA PRO A 102 1.98 -14.40 5.20
C PRO A 102 1.38 -13.01 5.47
N GLU A 103 2.18 -12.05 5.93
CA GLU A 103 1.70 -10.70 6.28
C GLU A 103 0.94 -10.01 5.15
N ILE A 104 1.34 -10.26 3.89
CA ILE A 104 0.64 -9.72 2.74
C ILE A 104 -0.78 -10.28 2.58
N ALA A 105 -1.02 -11.53 3.01
CA ALA A 105 -2.34 -12.15 2.98
C ALA A 105 -3.23 -11.70 4.14
N LYS A 106 -2.65 -11.21 5.23
CA LYS A 106 -3.37 -10.66 6.39
C LYS A 106 -3.86 -9.23 6.16
N ARG A 107 -3.53 -8.63 5.02
CA ARG A 107 -3.97 -7.29 4.66
C ARG A 107 -5.49 -7.22 4.63
N LYS A 108 -6.07 -6.27 5.35
CA LYS A 108 -7.51 -6.01 5.23
C LYS A 108 -7.83 -5.43 3.88
N LYS A 109 -8.88 -5.94 3.25
CA LYS A 109 -9.36 -5.51 1.95
C LYS A 109 -10.79 -5.04 2.06
N PHE A 110 -11.07 -3.86 1.54
CA PHE A 110 -12.41 -3.28 1.48
C PHE A 110 -12.81 -3.03 0.05
N ARG A 111 -14.09 -3.19 -0.25
CA ARG A 111 -14.71 -2.95 -1.54
C ARG A 111 -15.57 -1.70 -1.50
N ILE A 112 -15.42 -0.86 -2.51
CA ILE A 112 -16.22 0.31 -2.79
C ILE A 112 -16.97 0.04 -4.09
N THR A 113 -18.28 0.28 -4.09
CA THR A 113 -19.17 0.05 -5.23
C THR A 113 -19.79 1.35 -5.76
N THR A 114 -19.59 2.46 -5.06
CA THR A 114 -20.06 3.77 -5.54
C THR A 114 -19.31 4.16 -6.81
N PRO A 115 -20.02 4.45 -7.92
CA PRO A 115 -19.41 4.93 -9.14
C PRO A 115 -18.75 6.29 -8.93
N LEU A 116 -17.50 6.43 -9.35
CA LEU A 116 -16.74 7.67 -9.26
C LEU A 116 -16.88 8.46 -10.57
N LYS A 117 -17.15 9.76 -10.48
CA LYS A 117 -17.34 10.63 -11.66
C LYS A 117 -16.26 11.69 -11.75
N ALA A 118 -15.87 12.00 -12.99
CA ALA A 118 -14.90 13.05 -13.25
C ALA A 118 -15.29 14.38 -12.59
N GLY A 119 -14.33 15.04 -11.95
CA GLY A 119 -14.51 16.30 -11.24
C GLY A 119 -15.03 16.18 -9.81
N GLU A 120 -15.42 14.99 -9.36
CA GLU A 120 -15.80 14.78 -7.95
C GLU A 120 -14.59 14.78 -7.03
N GLN A 121 -14.75 15.42 -5.87
CA GLN A 121 -13.79 15.33 -4.78
C GLN A 121 -14.08 14.08 -3.95
N ILE A 122 -13.13 13.18 -3.90
CA ILE A 122 -13.22 11.93 -3.17
C ILE A 122 -12.36 12.03 -1.93
N CYS A 123 -12.91 11.67 -0.77
CA CYS A 123 -12.14 11.47 0.46
C CYS A 123 -12.39 10.05 0.96
N LEU A 124 -11.31 9.32 1.20
CA LEU A 124 -11.32 8.06 1.93
C LEU A 124 -10.87 8.31 3.37
N GLU A 125 -11.62 7.77 4.30
CA GLU A 125 -11.31 7.78 5.73
C GLU A 125 -11.23 6.34 6.23
N ALA A 126 -10.12 5.97 6.83
CA ALA A 126 -9.97 4.69 7.48
C ALA A 126 -9.74 4.85 8.98
N ILE A 127 -10.48 4.09 9.77
CA ILE A 127 -10.42 4.06 11.22
C ILE A 127 -10.17 2.61 11.63
N ALA A 128 -9.17 2.38 12.47
CA ALA A 128 -8.79 1.04 12.89
C ALA A 128 -8.57 0.95 14.40
N GLU A 129 -8.65 -0.28 14.94
CA GLU A 129 -8.42 -0.64 16.33
C GLU A 129 -9.22 0.25 17.30
N ASN A 130 -10.54 0.27 17.11
CA ASN A 130 -11.46 1.09 17.92
C ASN A 130 -11.12 2.59 17.95
N GLY A 131 -10.62 3.14 16.83
CA GLY A 131 -10.28 4.54 16.71
C GLY A 131 -8.86 4.90 17.15
N LYS A 132 -8.05 3.91 17.55
CA LYS A 132 -6.64 4.15 17.90
C LYS A 132 -5.84 4.68 16.70
N TYR A 133 -6.16 4.20 15.50
CA TYR A 133 -5.50 4.62 14.28
C TYR A 133 -6.52 5.23 13.33
N HIS A 134 -6.14 6.34 12.72
CA HIS A 134 -6.98 7.08 11.79
C HIS A 134 -6.12 7.62 10.65
N THR A 135 -6.61 7.50 9.41
CA THR A 135 -5.96 8.08 8.23
C THR A 135 -7.00 8.52 7.21
N THR A 136 -6.69 9.58 6.47
CA THR A 136 -7.53 10.11 5.40
C THR A 136 -6.70 10.35 4.15
N ALA A 137 -7.34 10.25 2.99
CA ALA A 137 -6.74 10.62 1.71
C ALA A 137 -7.79 11.27 0.83
N GLU A 138 -7.42 12.37 0.18
CA GLU A 138 -8.30 13.12 -0.71
C GLU A 138 -7.72 13.18 -2.12
N VAL A 139 -8.60 13.09 -3.11
CA VAL A 139 -8.25 13.21 -4.52
C VAL A 139 -9.44 13.76 -5.31
N THR A 140 -9.17 14.54 -6.35
CA THR A 140 -10.19 14.89 -7.33
C THR A 140 -10.10 13.93 -8.51
N VAL A 141 -11.23 13.32 -8.88
CA VAL A 141 -11.29 12.40 -10.01
C VAL A 141 -10.95 13.15 -11.30
N PRO A 142 -9.90 12.75 -12.03
CA PRO A 142 -9.48 13.46 -13.23
C PRO A 142 -10.53 13.34 -14.34
N HIS A 143 -10.56 14.37 -15.20
CA HIS A 143 -11.36 14.29 -16.43
C HIS A 143 -10.67 13.36 -17.44
N PRO A 144 -11.43 12.58 -18.22
CA PRO A 144 -10.86 11.76 -19.28
C PRO A 144 -10.14 12.63 -20.31
N VAL A 145 -9.00 12.15 -20.79
CA VAL A 145 -8.26 12.81 -21.88
C VAL A 145 -9.03 12.60 -23.17
N SER A 146 -9.55 13.69 -23.76
CA SER A 146 -10.39 13.62 -24.95
C SER A 146 -9.60 13.45 -26.26
N SER A 147 -8.32 13.89 -26.30
CA SER A 147 -7.44 13.71 -27.47
C SER A 147 -5.97 13.83 -27.08
N ILE A 148 -5.14 13.02 -27.73
CA ILE A 148 -3.67 13.14 -27.65
C ILE A 148 -3.20 13.57 -29.04
N GLN A 149 -2.60 14.76 -29.15
CA GLN A 149 -1.93 15.19 -30.39
C GLN A 149 -0.46 14.76 -30.29
N ILE A 150 -0.05 13.85 -31.18
CA ILE A 150 1.35 13.47 -31.33
C ILE A 150 1.92 14.38 -32.41
N ALA A 151 2.75 15.34 -32.02
CA ALA A 151 3.56 16.10 -32.98
C ALA A 151 4.69 15.19 -33.46
N ALA A 152 4.69 14.82 -34.73
CA ALA A 152 5.85 14.20 -35.36
C ALA A 152 6.93 15.26 -35.53
N CYS A 153 8.14 15.04 -34.98
CA CYS A 153 9.34 15.81 -35.22
C CYS A 153 9.99 15.39 -36.54
#